data_94fbccfa168d36ce14938605ab3beb41
#
_entry.id   94fbccfa168d36ce14938605ab3beb41
#
_cell.length_a   1.000
_cell.length_b   1.000
_cell.length_c   1.000
_cell.angle_alpha   90.00
_cell.angle_beta   90.00
_cell.angle_gamma   90.00
#
_symmetry.space_group_name_H-M   'P 1'
#
loop_
_entity.id
_entity.type
_entity.pdbx_description
1 polymer ?
#
loop_
_entity_poly.entity_id
_entity_poly.type
_entity_poly.pdbx_seq_one_letter_code
_entity_poly.pdbx_strand_id
1 'polypeptide(L)'
;MVWEDSEKYLLKDDTTKQFLEKIPDLSEIVVPDDYKDIWKESSYDVQVDKATRYGLTDEQRTKCFEGLVKRPYYLVNIAKSFDVKNIVEIGTAEGLQFYSFGKYASTVNGHVWSCDTRDVRNKNLINEYNHVTTFCPGTSAELSRSIPDGTLIDMFYIDADHRRGAVVKDVANLRKHQHDNTIWIFDDFDLRFGCYHDIMTLCKINKRFKIYRVGNAASGNPNHQVIMFG
;
A
#
# COMPACT_ATOMS: atom_id res chain seq x y z
N MET A 1 0.40 7.76 25.36
CA MET A 1 1.84 7.58 25.66
C MET A 1 2.66 6.97 24.53
N VAL A 2 2.04 6.55 23.44
CA VAL A 2 2.67 5.78 22.37
C VAL A 2 2.98 6.60 21.13
N TRP A 3 2.38 7.77 21.02
CA TRP A 3 2.50 8.69 19.88
C TRP A 3 3.76 9.56 19.92
N GLU A 4 4.30 9.84 21.10
CA GLU A 4 5.47 10.72 21.28
C GLU A 4 6.73 10.17 20.62
N ASP A 5 6.91 8.85 20.60
CA ASP A 5 8.11 8.26 20.00
C ASP A 5 8.10 8.26 18.45
N SER A 6 6.93 8.21 17.81
CA SER A 6 6.84 8.32 16.35
C SER A 6 6.92 9.76 15.87
N GLU A 7 6.44 10.73 16.64
CA GLU A 7 6.47 12.15 16.26
C GLU A 7 7.87 12.72 16.06
N LYS A 8 8.89 12.18 16.74
CA LYS A 8 10.28 12.64 16.56
C LYS A 8 10.87 12.25 15.19
N TYR A 9 10.28 11.27 14.50
CA TYR A 9 10.68 10.84 13.16
C TYR A 9 9.79 11.44 12.08
N LEU A 10 8.70 12.09 12.45
CA LEU A 10 7.88 12.86 11.54
C LEU A 10 8.68 14.08 11.09
N LEU A 11 8.74 14.29 9.78
CA LEU A 11 9.41 15.46 9.23
C LEU A 11 8.72 16.75 9.66
N LYS A 12 9.54 17.73 10.04
CA LYS A 12 9.11 19.08 10.42
C LYS A 12 9.81 20.17 9.60
N ASP A 13 10.53 19.81 8.53
CA ASP A 13 11.25 20.75 7.68
C ASP A 13 10.44 21.22 6.45
N ASP A 14 10.92 22.29 5.79
CA ASP A 14 10.20 22.93 4.67
C ASP A 14 10.11 22.03 3.42
N THR A 15 11.06 21.14 3.18
CA THR A 15 11.02 20.14 2.11
C THR A 15 9.81 19.23 2.25
N THR A 16 9.46 18.96 3.48
CA THR A 16 8.30 18.20 3.90
C THR A 16 6.97 18.84 3.55
N LYS A 17 6.84 20.17 3.74
CA LYS A 17 5.59 20.86 3.40
C LYS A 17 5.23 20.71 1.95
N GLN A 18 6.17 20.96 1.06
CA GLN A 18 5.99 20.79 -0.39
C GLN A 18 5.62 19.36 -0.77
N PHE A 19 6.04 18.40 0.03
CA PHE A 19 5.76 16.99 -0.19
C PHE A 19 4.36 16.63 0.32
N LEU A 20 3.99 17.09 1.53
CA LEU A 20 2.66 16.88 2.10
C LEU A 20 1.56 17.55 1.29
N GLU A 21 1.84 18.70 0.68
CA GLU A 21 0.91 19.41 -0.22
C GLU A 21 0.53 18.60 -1.46
N LYS A 22 1.36 17.64 -1.87
CA LYS A 22 1.06 16.73 -2.97
C LYS A 22 0.21 15.53 -2.54
N ILE A 23 0.13 15.22 -1.25
CA ILE A 23 -0.65 14.08 -0.78
C ILE A 23 -2.13 14.49 -0.73
N PRO A 24 -3.01 13.79 -1.47
CA PRO A 24 -4.43 14.12 -1.51
C PRO A 24 -5.07 13.97 -0.12
N ASP A 25 -6.06 14.80 0.19
CA ASP A 25 -6.88 14.60 1.39
C ASP A 25 -7.82 13.42 1.17
N LEU A 26 -7.74 12.43 2.05
CA LEU A 26 -8.60 11.25 2.00
C LEU A 26 -10.09 11.60 2.08
N SER A 27 -10.45 12.71 2.77
CA SER A 27 -11.85 13.15 2.90
C SER A 27 -12.44 13.61 1.57
N GLU A 28 -11.61 14.15 0.69
CA GLU A 28 -12.00 14.68 -0.62
C GLU A 28 -12.03 13.60 -1.73
N ILE A 29 -11.51 12.41 -1.43
CA ILE A 29 -11.45 11.34 -2.43
C ILE A 29 -12.85 10.83 -2.78
N VAL A 30 -13.20 10.96 -4.04
CA VAL A 30 -14.37 10.34 -4.67
C VAL A 30 -13.91 9.20 -5.56
N VAL A 31 -14.33 7.98 -5.23
CA VAL A 31 -13.92 6.78 -5.97
C VAL A 31 -14.74 6.63 -7.24
N PRO A 32 -14.14 6.60 -8.43
CA PRO A 32 -14.83 6.33 -9.68
C PRO A 32 -15.44 4.92 -9.71
N ASP A 33 -16.51 4.74 -10.49
CA ASP A 33 -17.24 3.46 -10.53
C ASP A 33 -16.37 2.31 -11.05
N ASP A 34 -15.51 2.56 -11.99
CA ASP A 34 -14.56 1.58 -12.53
C ASP A 34 -13.52 1.06 -11.53
N TYR A 35 -13.21 1.81 -10.47
CA TYR A 35 -12.44 1.33 -9.32
C TYR A 35 -13.31 0.58 -8.31
N LYS A 36 -14.58 0.97 -8.16
CA LYS A 36 -15.55 0.21 -7.36
C LYS A 36 -15.81 -1.17 -7.96
N ASP A 37 -15.78 -1.28 -9.30
CA ASP A 37 -15.94 -2.55 -9.98
C ASP A 37 -14.77 -3.50 -9.71
N ILE A 38 -13.52 -3.01 -9.66
CA ILE A 38 -12.38 -3.82 -9.21
C ILE A 38 -12.61 -4.36 -7.79
N TRP A 39 -13.12 -3.54 -6.88
CA TRP A 39 -13.43 -4.00 -5.52
C TRP A 39 -14.53 -5.06 -5.50
N LYS A 40 -15.61 -4.88 -6.24
CA LYS A 40 -16.68 -5.85 -6.35
C LYS A 40 -16.17 -7.19 -6.89
N GLU A 41 -15.37 -7.16 -7.93
CA GLU A 41 -14.84 -8.34 -8.58
C GLU A 41 -13.79 -9.07 -7.73
N SER A 42 -12.90 -8.34 -7.02
CA SER A 42 -11.80 -8.94 -6.26
C SER A 42 -12.19 -9.38 -4.86
N SER A 43 -12.88 -8.54 -4.11
CA SER A 43 -12.92 -8.65 -2.65
C SER A 43 -14.32 -8.65 -2.04
N TYR A 44 -15.37 -8.36 -2.81
CA TYR A 44 -16.72 -8.18 -2.25
C TYR A 44 -17.19 -9.39 -1.46
N ASP A 45 -17.17 -10.58 -2.04
CA ASP A 45 -17.67 -11.81 -1.39
C ASP A 45 -16.88 -12.14 -0.12
N VAL A 46 -15.56 -11.98 -0.17
CA VAL A 46 -14.66 -12.22 0.98
C VAL A 46 -14.99 -11.26 2.13
N GLN A 47 -15.25 -9.99 1.82
CA GLN A 47 -15.57 -8.97 2.82
C GLN A 47 -16.98 -9.14 3.39
N VAL A 48 -17.95 -9.55 2.58
CA VAL A 48 -19.30 -9.89 3.04
C VAL A 48 -19.25 -11.08 3.99
N ASP A 49 -18.50 -12.13 3.66
CA ASP A 49 -18.32 -13.29 4.53
C ASP A 49 -17.64 -12.92 5.86
N LYS A 50 -16.56 -12.11 5.81
CA LYS A 50 -15.92 -11.58 7.03
C LYS A 50 -16.89 -10.76 7.87
N ALA A 51 -17.61 -9.82 7.28
CA ALA A 51 -18.58 -8.97 7.97
C ALA A 51 -19.69 -9.81 8.65
N THR A 52 -20.15 -10.87 7.99
CA THR A 52 -21.13 -11.81 8.52
C THR A 52 -20.58 -12.58 9.71
N ARG A 53 -19.37 -13.10 9.60
CA ARG A 53 -18.68 -13.81 10.70
C ARG A 53 -18.46 -12.95 11.94
N TYR A 54 -18.20 -11.65 11.74
CA TYR A 54 -18.03 -10.69 12.84
C TYR A 54 -19.34 -10.10 13.34
N GLY A 55 -20.50 -10.50 12.79
CA GLY A 55 -21.82 -10.03 13.22
C GLY A 55 -22.04 -8.53 13.04
N LEU A 56 -21.43 -7.92 12.03
CA LEU A 56 -21.57 -6.49 11.77
C LEU A 56 -23.01 -6.15 11.35
N THR A 57 -23.56 -5.05 11.88
CA THR A 57 -24.82 -4.46 11.42
C THR A 57 -24.70 -3.93 10.00
N ASP A 58 -25.80 -3.69 9.31
CA ASP A 58 -25.79 -3.15 7.93
C ASP A 58 -25.11 -1.78 7.86
N GLU A 59 -25.32 -0.91 8.86
CA GLU A 59 -24.64 0.38 8.94
C GLU A 59 -23.11 0.22 9.10
N GLN A 60 -22.70 -0.70 9.96
CA GLN A 60 -21.28 -0.99 10.16
C GLN A 60 -20.64 -1.57 8.91
N ARG A 61 -21.34 -2.47 8.19
CA ARG A 61 -20.90 -3.01 6.90
C ARG A 61 -20.71 -1.91 5.86
N THR A 62 -21.70 -1.03 5.71
CA THR A 62 -21.64 0.08 4.75
C THR A 62 -20.42 0.95 5.00
N LYS A 63 -20.20 1.40 6.23
CA LYS A 63 -19.04 2.21 6.60
C LYS A 63 -17.71 1.49 6.37
N CYS A 64 -17.66 0.19 6.70
CA CYS A 64 -16.48 -0.62 6.48
C CYS A 64 -16.17 -0.74 4.97
N PHE A 65 -17.19 -1.03 4.15
CA PHE A 65 -17.01 -1.20 2.71
C PHE A 65 -16.64 0.11 2.01
N GLU A 66 -17.21 1.24 2.41
CA GLU A 66 -16.78 2.56 1.90
C GLU A 66 -15.29 2.80 2.14
N GLY A 67 -14.78 2.48 3.33
CA GLY A 67 -13.37 2.59 3.65
C GLY A 67 -12.49 1.65 2.82
N LEU A 68 -12.93 0.39 2.64
CA LEU A 68 -12.22 -0.61 1.84
C LEU A 68 -12.14 -0.26 0.36
N VAL A 69 -13.15 0.40 -0.19
CA VAL A 69 -13.15 0.88 -1.59
C VAL A 69 -12.31 2.14 -1.73
N LYS A 70 -12.38 3.03 -0.74
CA LYS A 70 -11.73 4.34 -0.79
C LYS A 70 -10.21 4.26 -0.67
N ARG A 71 -9.71 3.38 0.19
CA ARG A 71 -8.29 3.23 0.47
C ARG A 71 -7.43 2.89 -0.76
N PRO A 72 -7.76 1.88 -1.59
CA PRO A 72 -6.97 1.57 -2.77
C PRO A 72 -6.90 2.72 -3.76
N TYR A 73 -8.00 3.41 -3.97
CA TYR A 73 -8.04 4.57 -4.86
C TYR A 73 -7.27 5.78 -4.28
N TYR A 74 -7.24 5.93 -2.97
CA TYR A 74 -6.40 6.92 -2.30
C TYR A 74 -4.91 6.68 -2.60
N LEU A 75 -4.44 5.44 -2.50
CA LEU A 75 -3.06 5.08 -2.84
C LEU A 75 -2.74 5.30 -4.33
N VAL A 76 -3.71 5.07 -5.20
CA VAL A 76 -3.60 5.44 -6.63
C VAL A 76 -3.45 6.95 -6.80
N ASN A 77 -4.17 7.77 -6.03
CA ASN A 77 -4.01 9.24 -6.10
C ASN A 77 -2.65 9.70 -5.56
N ILE A 78 -2.09 9.04 -4.55
CA ILE A 78 -0.71 9.26 -4.14
C ILE A 78 0.24 8.93 -5.31
N ALA A 79 0.09 7.79 -5.96
CA ALA A 79 0.90 7.43 -7.12
C ALA A 79 0.80 8.47 -8.25
N LYS A 80 -0.40 8.98 -8.54
CA LYS A 80 -0.61 10.08 -9.51
C LYS A 80 0.11 11.36 -9.13
N SER A 81 0.05 11.75 -7.86
CA SER A 81 0.64 12.99 -7.35
C SER A 81 2.17 13.02 -7.43
N PHE A 82 2.79 11.85 -7.53
CA PHE A 82 4.25 11.69 -7.63
C PHE A 82 4.71 11.13 -8.99
N ASP A 83 3.84 11.11 -9.99
CA ASP A 83 4.15 10.62 -11.35
C ASP A 83 4.74 9.19 -11.37
N VAL A 84 4.28 8.35 -10.45
CA VAL A 84 4.74 6.97 -10.27
C VAL A 84 4.38 6.13 -11.49
N LYS A 85 5.31 5.32 -11.99
CA LYS A 85 5.10 4.39 -13.09
C LYS A 85 5.29 2.94 -12.65
N ASN A 86 6.39 2.66 -11.98
CA ASN A 86 6.77 1.33 -11.54
C ASN A 86 6.43 1.13 -10.08
N ILE A 87 5.56 0.16 -9.79
CA ILE A 87 5.04 -0.10 -8.45
C ILE A 87 5.37 -1.54 -8.05
N VAL A 88 5.78 -1.70 -6.80
CA VAL A 88 5.88 -3.03 -6.17
C VAL A 88 4.93 -3.09 -4.97
N GLU A 89 4.16 -4.16 -4.89
CA GLU A 89 3.30 -4.48 -3.75
C GLU A 89 3.78 -5.78 -3.09
N ILE A 90 3.76 -5.84 -1.77
CA ILE A 90 3.97 -7.06 -0.98
C ILE A 90 2.71 -7.36 -0.20
N GLY A 91 2.09 -8.54 -0.49
CA GLY A 91 0.79 -8.91 0.06
C GLY A 91 -0.35 -8.63 -0.91
N THR A 92 -0.46 -9.45 -1.95
CA THR A 92 -1.48 -9.28 -3.01
C THR A 92 -2.89 -9.62 -2.53
N ALA A 93 -3.02 -10.60 -1.64
CA ALA A 93 -4.30 -11.15 -1.21
C ALA A 93 -5.26 -11.39 -2.39
N GLU A 94 -6.51 -10.92 -2.33
CA GLU A 94 -7.51 -11.04 -3.40
C GLU A 94 -7.22 -10.12 -4.61
N GLY A 95 -6.22 -9.23 -4.50
CA GLY A 95 -5.75 -8.37 -5.59
C GLY A 95 -6.40 -6.99 -5.68
N LEU A 96 -7.16 -6.55 -4.68
CA LEU A 96 -7.86 -5.27 -4.72
C LEU A 96 -6.89 -4.09 -4.98
N GLN A 97 -5.84 -3.99 -4.19
CA GLN A 97 -4.84 -2.91 -4.35
C GLN A 97 -4.01 -3.13 -5.61
N PHE A 98 -3.60 -4.39 -5.88
CA PHE A 98 -2.80 -4.77 -7.03
C PHE A 98 -3.45 -4.35 -8.35
N TYR A 99 -4.74 -4.67 -8.54
CA TYR A 99 -5.44 -4.30 -9.78
C TYR A 99 -5.84 -2.82 -9.81
N SER A 100 -6.03 -2.18 -8.67
CA SER A 100 -6.20 -0.73 -8.62
C SER A 100 -4.94 0.00 -9.10
N PHE A 101 -3.77 -0.48 -8.72
CA PHE A 101 -2.49 0.00 -9.26
C PHE A 101 -2.32 -0.40 -10.73
N GLY A 102 -2.70 -1.63 -11.12
CA GLY A 102 -2.65 -2.09 -12.52
C GLY A 102 -3.47 -1.21 -13.45
N LYS A 103 -4.70 -0.86 -13.04
CA LYS A 103 -5.54 0.08 -13.77
C LYS A 103 -4.87 1.45 -13.95
N TYR A 104 -4.29 1.99 -12.91
CA TYR A 104 -3.53 3.23 -12.99
C TYR A 104 -2.30 3.09 -13.90
N ALA A 105 -1.49 2.04 -13.72
CA ALA A 105 -0.29 1.79 -14.49
C ALA A 105 -0.57 1.71 -16.00
N SER A 106 -1.72 1.15 -16.39
CA SER A 106 -2.15 1.11 -17.80
C SER A 106 -2.33 2.49 -18.44
N THR A 107 -2.62 3.52 -17.64
CA THR A 107 -2.81 4.90 -18.14
C THR A 107 -1.51 5.69 -18.27
N VAL A 108 -0.43 5.25 -17.64
CA VAL A 108 0.86 5.96 -17.58
C VAL A 108 2.01 5.19 -18.22
N ASN A 109 1.72 4.10 -18.92
CA ASN A 109 2.69 3.16 -19.47
C ASN A 109 3.66 2.64 -18.37
N GLY A 110 3.07 2.30 -17.22
CA GLY A 110 3.77 1.78 -16.05
C GLY A 110 3.62 0.28 -15.89
N HIS A 111 4.17 -0.25 -14.81
CA HIS A 111 4.05 -1.68 -14.47
C HIS A 111 3.95 -1.91 -12.97
N VAL A 112 3.22 -2.96 -12.58
CA VAL A 112 3.05 -3.35 -11.17
C VAL A 112 3.54 -4.78 -10.97
N TRP A 113 4.44 -4.95 -10.03
CA TRP A 113 4.87 -6.26 -9.54
C TRP A 113 4.29 -6.51 -8.16
N SER A 114 3.77 -7.71 -7.92
CA SER A 114 3.27 -8.07 -6.59
C SER A 114 3.62 -9.51 -6.25
N CYS A 115 3.67 -9.83 -4.95
CA CYS A 115 3.80 -11.20 -4.49
C CYS A 115 2.88 -11.51 -3.31
N ASP A 116 2.52 -12.77 -3.24
CA ASP A 116 1.86 -13.37 -2.09
C ASP A 116 2.23 -14.86 -2.02
N THR A 117 2.22 -15.43 -0.84
CA THR A 117 2.47 -16.86 -0.64
C THR A 117 1.33 -17.74 -1.14
N ARG A 118 0.16 -17.15 -1.38
CA ARG A 118 -1.02 -17.80 -1.95
C ARG A 118 -1.51 -17.02 -3.15
N ASP A 119 -1.99 -17.71 -4.16
CA ASP A 119 -2.68 -17.09 -5.28
C ASP A 119 -4.19 -17.28 -5.14
N VAL A 120 -4.86 -16.26 -4.65
CA VAL A 120 -6.32 -16.20 -4.47
C VAL A 120 -6.97 -15.10 -5.30
N ARG A 121 -6.24 -14.58 -6.30
CA ARG A 121 -6.68 -13.49 -7.17
C ARG A 121 -7.85 -13.90 -8.09
N ASN A 122 -8.67 -12.93 -8.43
CA ASN A 122 -9.77 -13.13 -9.36
C ASN A 122 -9.27 -13.33 -10.81
N LYS A 123 -9.75 -14.37 -11.51
CA LYS A 123 -9.32 -14.72 -12.86
C LYS A 123 -9.66 -13.68 -13.92
N ASN A 124 -10.80 -13.00 -13.80
CA ASN A 124 -11.20 -11.97 -14.76
C ASN A 124 -10.24 -10.78 -14.69
N LEU A 125 -9.90 -10.34 -13.49
CA LEU A 125 -8.94 -9.26 -13.27
C LEU A 125 -7.52 -9.64 -13.70
N ILE A 126 -7.13 -10.91 -13.54
CA ILE A 126 -5.86 -11.42 -14.11
C ILE A 126 -5.85 -11.20 -15.62
N ASN A 127 -6.89 -11.62 -16.33
CA ASN A 127 -6.96 -11.51 -17.79
C ASN A 127 -6.98 -10.04 -18.25
N GLU A 128 -7.65 -9.17 -17.50
CA GLU A 128 -7.77 -7.75 -17.83
C GLU A 128 -6.43 -6.99 -17.69
N TYR A 129 -5.68 -7.28 -16.61
CA TYR A 129 -4.50 -6.49 -16.25
C TYR A 129 -3.16 -7.20 -16.46
N ASN A 130 -3.12 -8.41 -17.03
CA ASN A 130 -1.87 -9.18 -17.23
C ASN A 130 -0.80 -8.46 -18.07
N HIS A 131 -1.21 -7.50 -18.91
CA HIS A 131 -0.30 -6.75 -19.77
C HIS A 131 0.50 -5.66 -19.01
N VAL A 132 0.05 -5.26 -17.81
CA VAL A 132 0.70 -4.25 -16.95
C VAL A 132 0.99 -4.76 -15.54
N THR A 133 0.72 -6.03 -15.26
CA THR A 133 0.93 -6.60 -13.93
C THR A 133 1.72 -7.91 -14.00
N THR A 134 2.60 -8.11 -13.02
CA THR A 134 3.33 -9.37 -12.81
C THR A 134 3.12 -9.84 -11.39
N PHE A 135 2.54 -11.00 -11.21
CA PHE A 135 2.42 -11.65 -9.92
C PHE A 135 3.48 -12.73 -9.76
N CYS A 136 4.15 -12.73 -8.62
CA CYS A 136 5.15 -13.71 -8.23
C CYS A 136 4.63 -14.51 -7.02
N PRO A 137 4.32 -15.80 -7.15
CA PRO A 137 3.99 -16.61 -5.99
C PRO A 137 5.24 -16.77 -5.12
N GLY A 138 5.16 -16.31 -3.87
CA GLY A 138 6.29 -16.37 -2.95
C GLY A 138 6.44 -15.13 -2.08
N THR A 139 7.66 -14.84 -1.70
CA THR A 139 8.05 -13.74 -0.82
C THR A 139 8.67 -12.58 -1.60
N SER A 140 8.96 -11.48 -0.90
CA SER A 140 9.70 -10.34 -1.46
C SER A 140 11.06 -10.72 -2.07
N ALA A 141 11.68 -11.81 -1.59
CA ALA A 141 12.96 -12.28 -2.14
C ALA A 141 12.77 -12.91 -3.53
N GLU A 142 11.72 -13.71 -3.75
CA GLU A 142 11.36 -14.26 -5.06
C GLU A 142 10.97 -13.11 -5.99
N LEU A 143 10.12 -12.20 -5.53
CA LEU A 143 9.70 -11.05 -6.31
C LEU A 143 10.89 -10.20 -6.77
N SER A 144 11.81 -9.89 -5.85
CA SER A 144 13.01 -9.10 -6.16
C SER A 144 13.90 -9.73 -7.24
N ARG A 145 13.89 -11.06 -7.36
CA ARG A 145 14.59 -11.78 -8.44
C ARG A 145 13.82 -11.78 -9.75
N SER A 146 12.51 -11.64 -9.73
CA SER A 146 11.66 -11.63 -10.92
C SER A 146 11.55 -10.23 -11.58
N ILE A 147 11.86 -9.18 -10.85
CA ILE A 147 11.95 -7.83 -11.41
C ILE A 147 13.18 -7.76 -12.32
N PRO A 148 13.04 -7.31 -13.59
CA PRO A 148 14.17 -7.23 -14.51
C PRO A 148 15.32 -6.38 -13.95
N ASP A 149 16.55 -6.81 -14.22
CA ASP A 149 17.74 -6.07 -13.76
C ASP A 149 17.76 -4.65 -14.33
N GLY A 150 18.13 -3.70 -13.47
CA GLY A 150 18.14 -2.28 -13.81
C GLY A 150 16.79 -1.59 -13.75
N THR A 151 15.69 -2.33 -13.47
CA THR A 151 14.39 -1.70 -13.24
C THR A 151 14.40 -0.96 -11.91
N LEU A 152 14.10 0.35 -11.97
CA LEU A 152 13.92 1.19 -10.80
C LEU A 152 12.44 1.32 -10.46
N ILE A 153 12.13 1.24 -9.18
CA ILE A 153 10.78 1.26 -8.65
C ILE A 153 10.50 2.62 -8.02
N ASP A 154 9.42 3.25 -8.47
CA ASP A 154 9.01 4.57 -7.97
C ASP A 154 8.27 4.46 -6.64
N MET A 155 7.49 3.37 -6.45
CA MET A 155 6.70 3.18 -5.25
C MET A 155 6.69 1.72 -4.79
N PHE A 156 6.97 1.50 -3.50
CA PHE A 156 6.76 0.24 -2.81
C PHE A 156 5.57 0.37 -1.86
N TYR A 157 4.66 -0.60 -1.89
CA TYR A 157 3.57 -0.76 -0.95
C TYR A 157 3.72 -2.09 -0.20
N ILE A 158 3.87 -2.04 1.12
CA ILE A 158 4.14 -3.20 1.98
C ILE A 158 2.93 -3.44 2.89
N ASP A 159 2.19 -4.50 2.62
CA ASP A 159 0.98 -4.92 3.34
C ASP A 159 0.88 -6.45 3.40
N ALA A 160 1.82 -7.11 4.06
CA ALA A 160 1.88 -8.58 4.08
C ALA A 160 1.95 -9.15 5.49
N ASP A 161 3.13 -9.46 5.97
CA ASP A 161 3.35 -10.17 7.24
C ASP A 161 3.49 -9.17 8.41
N HIS A 162 2.57 -9.26 9.37
CA HIS A 162 2.52 -8.35 10.53
C HIS A 162 3.50 -8.75 11.65
N ARG A 163 4.27 -9.82 11.49
CA ARG A 163 5.25 -10.27 12.48
C ARG A 163 6.48 -9.35 12.49
N ARG A 164 7.08 -9.23 13.65
CA ARG A 164 8.33 -8.47 13.81
C ARG A 164 9.45 -9.06 12.96
N GLY A 165 10.19 -8.20 12.27
CA GLY A 165 11.27 -8.55 11.35
C GLY A 165 10.84 -8.73 9.90
N ALA A 166 9.54 -8.83 9.61
CA ALA A 166 9.02 -9.06 8.27
C ALA A 166 9.25 -7.85 7.35
N VAL A 167 8.85 -6.66 7.78
CA VAL A 167 9.00 -5.42 6.99
C VAL A 167 10.48 -5.09 6.75
N VAL A 168 11.34 -5.28 7.77
CA VAL A 168 12.81 -5.07 7.60
C VAL A 168 13.37 -6.01 6.55
N LYS A 169 12.91 -7.27 6.50
CA LYS A 169 13.32 -8.26 5.51
C LYS A 169 12.83 -7.88 4.11
N ASP A 170 11.60 -7.43 3.99
CA ASP A 170 11.03 -7.01 2.70
C ASP A 170 11.80 -5.81 2.13
N VAL A 171 12.04 -4.79 2.93
CA VAL A 171 12.86 -3.64 2.53
C VAL A 171 14.27 -4.06 2.14
N ALA A 172 14.92 -4.95 2.91
CA ALA A 172 16.26 -5.43 2.59
C ALA A 172 16.33 -6.16 1.24
N ASN A 173 15.30 -6.94 0.88
CA ASN A 173 15.21 -7.66 -0.38
C ASN A 173 14.98 -6.73 -1.58
N LEU A 174 14.22 -5.65 -1.39
CA LEU A 174 13.72 -4.81 -2.47
C LEU A 174 14.55 -3.53 -2.71
N ARG A 175 15.31 -3.07 -1.70
CA ARG A 175 16.03 -1.78 -1.74
C ARG A 175 17.01 -1.62 -2.92
N LYS A 176 17.46 -2.70 -3.54
CA LYS A 176 18.33 -2.64 -4.73
C LYS A 176 17.64 -2.05 -5.96
N HIS A 177 16.31 -2.03 -5.96
CA HIS A 177 15.48 -1.47 -7.03
C HIS A 177 15.04 -0.02 -6.75
N GLN A 178 15.42 0.57 -5.61
CA GLN A 178 15.05 1.95 -5.28
C GLN A 178 15.95 2.97 -5.99
N HIS A 179 15.44 4.17 -6.14
CA HIS A 179 16.17 5.38 -6.52
C HIS A 179 15.90 6.52 -5.52
N ASP A 180 16.54 7.66 -5.69
CA ASP A 180 16.50 8.76 -4.70
C ASP A 180 15.09 9.35 -4.45
N ASN A 181 14.16 9.16 -5.38
CA ASN A 181 12.77 9.65 -5.25
C ASN A 181 11.78 8.51 -4.98
N THR A 182 12.24 7.32 -4.64
CA THR A 182 11.37 6.19 -4.36
C THR A 182 10.53 6.43 -3.11
N ILE A 183 9.24 6.13 -3.21
CA ILE A 183 8.27 6.22 -2.11
C ILE A 183 8.06 4.83 -1.54
N TRP A 184 8.17 4.71 -0.22
CA TRP A 184 7.78 3.51 0.51
C TRP A 184 6.51 3.78 1.30
N ILE A 185 5.48 3.00 1.08
CA ILE A 185 4.23 3.05 1.82
C ILE A 185 4.08 1.75 2.61
N PHE A 186 3.89 1.87 3.90
CA PHE A 186 3.68 0.74 4.80
C PHE A 186 2.27 0.80 5.37
N ASP A 187 1.61 -0.34 5.38
CA ASP A 187 0.36 -0.49 6.10
C ASP A 187 0.58 -0.95 7.55
N ASP A 188 -0.47 -0.98 8.32
CA ASP A 188 -0.49 -1.48 9.70
C ASP A 188 0.54 -0.85 10.64
N PHE A 189 0.78 0.47 10.49
CA PHE A 189 1.60 1.24 11.44
C PHE A 189 0.86 1.44 12.76
N ASP A 190 0.66 0.33 13.46
CA ASP A 190 -0.01 0.26 14.77
C ASP A 190 0.81 -0.60 15.72
N LEU A 191 0.92 -0.17 16.97
CA LEU A 191 1.68 -0.86 18.02
C LEU A 191 1.27 -2.33 18.25
N ARG A 192 0.05 -2.68 17.88
CA ARG A 192 -0.44 -4.05 17.98
C ARG A 192 0.28 -5.01 17.05
N PHE A 193 0.94 -4.47 16.00
CA PHE A 193 1.62 -5.23 14.97
C PHE A 193 3.14 -5.09 15.03
N GLY A 194 3.84 -6.13 14.60
CA GLY A 194 5.30 -6.12 14.48
C GLY A 194 5.81 -5.11 13.47
N CYS A 195 5.03 -4.81 12.43
CA CYS A 195 5.30 -3.80 11.39
C CYS A 195 5.68 -2.44 11.99
N TYR A 196 4.97 -1.98 13.03
CA TYR A 196 5.29 -0.73 13.72
C TYR A 196 6.76 -0.70 14.19
N HIS A 197 7.18 -1.75 14.88
CA HIS A 197 8.53 -1.83 15.42
C HIS A 197 9.60 -1.91 14.33
N ASP A 198 9.28 -2.57 13.22
CA ASP A 198 10.15 -2.69 12.06
C ASP A 198 10.34 -1.34 11.37
N ILE A 199 9.24 -0.63 11.10
CA ILE A 199 9.27 0.70 10.48
C ILE A 199 10.07 1.68 11.36
N MET A 200 9.83 1.67 12.68
CA MET A 200 10.60 2.48 13.62
C MET A 200 12.09 2.11 13.65
N THR A 201 12.40 0.83 13.43
CA THR A 201 13.79 0.36 13.33
C THR A 201 14.45 0.86 12.05
N LEU A 202 13.76 0.81 10.91
CA LEU A 202 14.26 1.36 9.64
C LEU A 202 14.59 2.85 9.76
N CYS A 203 13.73 3.65 10.41
CA CYS A 203 13.98 5.07 10.66
C CYS A 203 15.19 5.34 11.58
N LYS A 204 15.47 4.43 12.53
CA LYS A 204 16.65 4.54 13.39
C LYS A 204 17.95 4.21 12.67
N ILE A 205 17.92 3.20 11.80
CA ILE A 205 19.10 2.72 11.07
C ILE A 205 19.46 3.69 9.95
N ASN A 206 18.48 4.17 9.22
CA ASN A 206 18.67 5.09 8.10
C ASN A 206 18.06 6.46 8.41
N LYS A 207 18.91 7.43 8.75
CA LYS A 207 18.49 8.80 9.08
C LYS A 207 17.85 9.56 7.89
N ARG A 208 17.99 9.05 6.67
CA ARG A 208 17.29 9.59 5.49
C ARG A 208 15.83 9.20 5.48
N PHE A 209 15.48 8.05 6.07
CA PHE A 209 14.09 7.64 6.17
C PHE A 209 13.33 8.53 7.15
N LYS A 210 12.39 9.24 6.62
CA LYS A 210 11.49 10.11 7.36
C LYS A 210 10.07 9.65 7.06
N ILE A 211 9.25 9.50 8.08
CA ILE A 211 7.91 8.93 7.96
C ILE A 211 6.81 9.98 8.09
N TYR A 212 5.77 9.79 7.30
CA TYR A 212 4.53 10.53 7.37
C TYR A 212 3.37 9.58 7.56
N ARG A 213 2.49 9.92 8.45
CA ARG A 213 1.21 9.24 8.52
C ARG A 213 0.30 9.79 7.45
N VAL A 214 -0.21 8.91 6.58
CA VAL A 214 -1.20 9.24 5.55
C VAL A 214 -2.55 8.65 5.90
N GLY A 215 -3.59 9.39 5.60
CA GLY A 215 -4.96 9.03 5.95
C GLY A 215 -5.43 9.67 7.24
N ASN A 216 -6.64 10.18 7.22
CA ASN A 216 -7.24 10.83 8.37
C ASN A 216 -7.98 9.79 9.21
N ALA A 217 -7.80 9.86 10.53
CA ALA A 217 -8.49 9.04 11.51
C ALA A 217 -10.03 9.25 11.56
N ALA A 218 -10.57 10.12 10.72
CA ALA A 218 -11.99 10.50 10.71
C ALA A 218 -12.97 9.35 10.40
N SER A 219 -12.49 8.19 9.93
CA SER A 219 -13.35 7.02 9.62
C SER A 219 -13.54 6.06 10.81
N GLY A 220 -13.05 6.40 12.00
CA GLY A 220 -13.14 5.49 13.17
C GLY A 220 -12.24 4.26 13.10
N ASN A 221 -11.62 4.02 11.95
CA ASN A 221 -10.56 3.03 11.78
C ASN A 221 -9.33 3.81 11.33
N PRO A 222 -8.36 4.06 12.21
CA PRO A 222 -7.19 4.82 11.82
C PRO A 222 -6.49 4.06 10.70
N ASN A 223 -6.43 4.65 9.51
CA ASN A 223 -5.55 4.19 8.48
C ASN A 223 -4.13 4.37 9.00
N HIS A 224 -3.54 3.26 9.40
CA HIS A 224 -2.20 3.22 9.96
C HIS A 224 -1.14 3.18 8.86
N GLN A 225 -1.42 3.86 7.75
CA GLN A 225 -0.46 3.95 6.65
C GLN A 225 0.55 5.05 6.93
N VAL A 226 1.79 4.77 6.61
CA VAL A 226 2.87 5.74 6.65
C VAL A 226 3.63 5.74 5.34
N ILE A 227 4.04 6.92 4.90
CA ILE A 227 4.93 7.12 3.76
C ILE A 227 6.33 7.38 4.29
N MET A 228 7.31 6.74 3.67
CA MET A 228 8.72 6.94 3.94
C MET A 228 9.44 7.29 2.64
N PHE A 229 10.32 8.27 2.71
CA PHE A 229 11.21 8.65 1.62
C PHE A 229 12.63 8.26 1.97
N GLY A 230 13.31 7.65 1.01
CA GLY A 230 14.66 7.12 1.19
C GLY A 230 15.72 7.86 0.41
#